data_ece454187846d9d261a065490d9280bb
#
_entry.id   ece454187846d9d261a065490d9280bb
#
_cell.length_a   1.000
_cell.length_b   1.000
_cell.length_c   1.000
_cell.angle_alpha   90.00
_cell.angle_beta   90.00
_cell.angle_gamma   90.00
#
_symmetry.space_group_name_H-M   'P 1'
#
loop_
_entity.id
_entity.type
_entity.pdbx_description
1 polymer ?
#
loop_
_entity_poly.entity_id
_entity_poly.type
_entity_poly.pdbx_seq_one_letter_code
_entity_poly.pdbx_strand_id
1 'polypeptide(L)'
;MDRMVFDKLNYGLYVVGVFEGGRNYGCLISSFFQITSGSPQKCAIVLNRDNRTCEALLKAGTLTVSMAAQDTSRELLSVFGYRSSRVADKFAGLPVQRDAFGNPYLTDRIAAWASLKVTE
;
A
#
# COMPACT_ATOMS: atom_id res chain seq x y z
N MET A 1 12.05 8.67 -26.40
CA MET A 1 11.45 9.21 -25.17
C MET A 1 12.49 9.25 -24.06
N ASP A 2 12.55 10.34 -23.37
CA ASP A 2 13.49 10.49 -22.26
C ASP A 2 13.07 9.58 -21.12
N ARG A 3 13.97 8.71 -20.68
CA ARG A 3 13.74 7.77 -19.61
C ARG A 3 13.47 8.48 -18.27
N MET A 4 14.07 9.64 -18.05
CA MET A 4 13.84 10.41 -16.83
C MET A 4 12.41 10.93 -16.74
N VAL A 5 11.79 11.25 -17.86
CA VAL A 5 10.39 11.66 -17.87
C VAL A 5 9.50 10.47 -17.45
N PHE A 6 9.82 9.29 -17.94
CA PHE A 6 9.10 8.08 -17.59
C PHE A 6 9.21 7.77 -16.09
N ASP A 7 10.43 7.88 -15.57
CA ASP A 7 10.68 7.64 -14.16
C ASP A 7 9.90 8.64 -13.28
N LYS A 8 9.80 9.89 -13.71
CA LYS A 8 9.02 10.90 -12.99
C LYS A 8 7.52 10.65 -13.05
N LEU A 9 7.02 10.17 -14.18
CA LEU A 9 5.59 9.89 -14.34
C LEU A 9 5.17 8.65 -13.55
N ASN A 10 6.07 7.68 -13.40
CA ASN A 10 5.78 6.44 -12.66
C ASN A 10 6.19 6.53 -11.20
N TYR A 11 6.32 7.73 -10.69
CA TYR A 11 6.95 7.95 -9.41
C TYR A 11 6.01 7.80 -8.22
N GLY A 12 5.00 7.02 -8.34
CA GLY A 12 4.19 6.71 -7.18
C GLY A 12 4.66 5.39 -6.59
N LEU A 13 5.18 5.44 -5.38
CA LEU A 13 5.39 4.24 -4.59
C LEU A 13 4.41 4.27 -3.44
N TYR A 14 3.68 3.18 -3.27
CA TYR A 14 2.61 3.10 -2.28
C TYR A 14 2.78 1.84 -1.46
N VAL A 15 2.49 1.94 -0.18
CA VAL A 15 2.48 0.79 0.73
C VAL A 15 1.04 0.43 1.02
N VAL A 16 0.65 -0.78 0.64
CA VAL A 16 -0.66 -1.34 0.97
C VAL A 16 -0.59 -1.92 2.38
N GLY A 17 -1.60 -1.66 3.20
CA GLY A 17 -1.71 -2.22 4.54
C GLY A 17 -3.05 -2.89 4.73
N VAL A 18 -3.03 -4.11 5.27
CA VAL A 18 -4.24 -4.90 5.55
C VAL A 18 -4.08 -5.59 6.90
N PHE A 19 -5.13 -5.56 7.71
CA PHE A 19 -5.22 -6.36 8.92
C PHE A 19 -6.29 -7.42 8.71
N GLU A 20 -5.89 -8.69 8.78
CA GLU A 20 -6.81 -9.79 8.56
C GLU A 20 -6.40 -10.98 9.42
N GLY A 21 -7.36 -11.61 10.08
CA GLY A 21 -7.08 -12.79 10.90
C GLY A 21 -6.10 -12.52 12.04
N GLY A 22 -6.10 -11.31 12.60
CA GLY A 22 -5.22 -10.94 13.71
C GLY A 22 -3.79 -10.61 13.29
N ARG A 23 -3.53 -10.46 11.99
CA ARG A 23 -2.19 -10.25 11.48
C ARG A 23 -2.16 -9.09 10.48
N ASN A 24 -1.04 -8.35 10.46
CA ASN A 24 -0.79 -7.31 9.48
C ASN A 24 -0.15 -7.89 8.22
N TYR A 25 -0.59 -7.40 7.08
CA TYR A 25 -0.02 -7.71 5.77
C TYR A 25 0.30 -6.41 5.06
N GLY A 26 1.39 -6.40 4.30
CA GLY A 26 1.76 -5.20 3.57
C GLY A 26 2.63 -5.52 2.35
N CYS A 27 2.54 -4.67 1.35
CA CYS A 27 3.40 -4.76 0.18
C CYS A 27 3.56 -3.40 -0.46
N LEU A 28 4.59 -3.29 -1.30
CA LEU A 28 4.88 -2.10 -2.06
C LEU A 28 4.27 -2.25 -3.45
N ILE A 29 3.56 -1.21 -3.91
CA ILE A 29 3.02 -1.16 -5.26
C ILE A 29 3.38 0.15 -5.93
N SER A 30 3.38 0.16 -7.25
CA SER A 30 3.55 1.37 -8.06
C SER A 30 2.31 1.67 -8.91
N SER A 31 1.33 0.79 -8.90
CA SER A 31 0.13 0.89 -9.74
C SER A 31 -1.08 1.27 -8.91
N PHE A 32 -1.31 2.56 -8.77
CA PHE A 32 -2.45 3.12 -8.07
C PHE A 32 -3.05 4.22 -8.94
N PHE A 33 -4.29 4.05 -9.37
CA PHE A 33 -4.94 4.97 -10.31
C PHE A 33 -6.28 5.43 -9.77
N GLN A 34 -6.56 6.71 -9.89
CA GLN A 34 -7.89 7.23 -9.67
C GLN A 34 -8.72 7.01 -10.94
N ILE A 35 -9.83 6.28 -10.83
CA ILE A 35 -10.70 6.00 -11.96
C ILE A 35 -11.75 7.09 -12.12
N THR A 36 -12.35 7.54 -11.01
CA THR A 36 -13.38 8.58 -11.03
C THR A 36 -13.06 9.65 -10.01
N SER A 37 -13.47 10.88 -10.30
CA SER A 37 -13.38 12.00 -9.36
C SER A 37 -14.71 12.29 -8.68
N GLY A 38 -15.76 11.58 -9.04
CA GLY A 38 -17.10 11.77 -8.46
C GLY A 38 -17.22 11.14 -7.07
N SER A 39 -18.45 11.13 -6.56
CA SER A 39 -18.74 10.51 -5.27
C SER A 39 -19.63 9.27 -5.52
N PRO A 40 -19.20 8.07 -5.08
CA PRO A 40 -17.91 7.81 -4.40
C PRO A 40 -16.74 7.84 -5.37
N GLN A 41 -15.57 8.22 -4.86
CA GLN A 41 -14.33 8.13 -5.64
C GLN A 41 -13.92 6.68 -5.77
N LYS A 42 -13.46 6.29 -6.96
CA LYS A 42 -12.99 4.94 -7.24
C LYS A 42 -11.55 4.96 -7.70
N CYS A 43 -10.78 3.99 -7.21
CA CYS A 43 -9.38 3.81 -7.54
C CYS A 43 -9.14 2.36 -7.95
N ALA A 44 -8.08 2.14 -8.70
CA ALA A 44 -7.64 0.81 -9.08
C ALA A 44 -6.22 0.58 -8.60
N ILE A 45 -5.95 -0.62 -8.11
CA ILE A 45 -4.60 -1.07 -7.77
C ILE A 45 -4.35 -2.40 -8.46
N VAL A 46 -3.08 -2.70 -8.71
CA VAL A 46 -2.68 -3.97 -9.31
C VAL A 46 -1.79 -4.72 -8.34
N LEU A 47 -2.18 -5.94 -8.02
CA LEU A 47 -1.43 -6.82 -7.14
C LEU A 47 -1.31 -8.19 -7.77
N ASN A 48 -0.15 -8.83 -7.57
CA ASN A 48 0.05 -10.20 -8.01
C ASN A 48 -0.76 -11.13 -7.10
N ARG A 49 -1.46 -12.10 -7.71
CA ARG A 49 -2.26 -13.09 -6.98
C ARG A 49 -1.45 -13.93 -6.00
N ASP A 50 -0.18 -14.15 -6.29
CA ASP A 50 0.71 -14.91 -5.42
C ASP A 50 1.15 -14.11 -4.19
N ASN A 51 0.85 -12.82 -4.16
CA ASN A 51 1.19 -11.95 -3.05
C ASN A 51 0.27 -12.25 -1.86
N ARG A 52 0.87 -12.49 -0.70
CA ARG A 52 0.11 -12.78 0.52
C ARG A 52 -0.81 -11.64 0.92
N THR A 53 -0.38 -10.40 0.67
CA THR A 53 -1.20 -9.22 0.93
C THR A 53 -2.45 -9.21 0.06
N CYS A 54 -2.35 -9.68 -1.17
CA CYS A 54 -3.51 -9.79 -2.06
C CYS A 54 -4.56 -10.75 -1.48
N GLU A 55 -4.15 -11.91 -1.00
CA GLU A 55 -5.06 -12.86 -0.35
C GLU A 55 -5.76 -12.24 0.86
N ALA A 56 -4.98 -11.57 1.71
CA ALA A 56 -5.51 -10.94 2.91
C ALA A 56 -6.49 -9.82 2.57
N LEU A 57 -6.18 -9.03 1.57
CA LEU A 57 -7.01 -7.93 1.09
C LEU A 57 -8.37 -8.41 0.59
N LEU A 58 -8.38 -9.49 -0.16
CA LEU A 58 -9.63 -10.07 -0.68
C LEU A 58 -10.51 -10.61 0.45
N LYS A 59 -9.91 -11.17 1.48
CA LYS A 59 -10.65 -11.65 2.65
C LYS A 59 -11.16 -10.50 3.51
N ALA A 60 -10.33 -9.49 3.75
CA ALA A 60 -10.69 -8.37 4.60
C ALA A 60 -11.69 -7.42 3.93
N GLY A 61 -11.58 -7.25 2.62
CA GLY A 61 -12.45 -6.35 1.87
C GLY A 61 -12.12 -4.87 2.03
N THR A 62 -11.11 -4.54 2.82
CA THR A 62 -10.64 -3.17 3.07
C THR A 62 -9.13 -3.13 3.11
N LEU A 63 -8.56 -1.96 2.86
CA LEU A 63 -7.10 -1.77 2.89
C LEU A 63 -6.78 -0.31 3.14
N THR A 64 -5.52 -0.04 3.48
CA THR A 64 -4.95 1.30 3.44
C THR A 64 -3.91 1.37 2.33
N VAL A 65 -3.71 2.58 1.82
CA VAL A 65 -2.63 2.88 0.90
C VAL A 65 -1.90 4.11 1.45
N SER A 66 -0.60 3.97 1.68
CA SER A 66 0.27 5.05 2.13
C SER A 66 1.16 5.47 0.97
N MET A 67 1.08 6.76 0.59
CA MET A 67 1.90 7.29 -0.50
C MET A 67 3.25 7.71 0.05
N ALA A 68 4.33 7.10 -0.46
CA ALA A 68 5.69 7.42 -0.04
C ALA A 68 6.05 8.85 -0.46
N ALA A 69 6.70 9.59 0.44
CA ALA A 69 7.27 10.88 0.12
C ALA A 69 8.59 10.70 -0.64
N GLN A 70 9.07 11.78 -1.27
CA GLN A 70 10.32 11.74 -2.03
C GLN A 70 11.52 11.31 -1.20
N ASP A 71 11.53 11.68 0.08
CA ASP A 71 12.63 11.39 0.99
C ASP A 71 12.41 10.11 1.80
N THR A 72 11.42 9.32 1.45
CA THR A 72 11.17 8.05 2.13
C THR A 72 12.36 7.11 1.92
N SER A 73 12.81 6.50 3.00
CA SER A 73 13.98 5.64 3.02
C SER A 73 13.83 4.43 2.09
N ARG A 74 14.87 4.11 1.34
CA ARG A 74 14.91 2.89 0.54
C ARG A 74 14.84 1.64 1.40
N GLU A 75 15.42 1.70 2.59
CA GLU A 75 15.36 0.57 3.53
C GLU A 75 13.93 0.29 3.95
N LEU A 76 13.18 1.35 4.26
CA LEU A 76 11.77 1.21 4.58
C LEU A 76 10.99 0.58 3.43
N LEU A 77 11.18 1.10 2.22
CA LEU A 77 10.48 0.61 1.05
C LEU A 77 10.87 -0.83 0.70
N SER A 78 12.14 -1.20 0.89
CA SER A 78 12.60 -2.55 0.57
C SER A 78 11.96 -3.60 1.46
N VAL A 79 11.64 -3.28 2.70
CA VAL A 79 10.93 -4.20 3.59
C VAL A 79 9.59 -4.62 2.99
N PHE A 80 8.87 -3.68 2.38
CA PHE A 80 7.57 -3.97 1.78
C PHE A 80 7.67 -4.57 0.38
N GLY A 81 8.78 -4.32 -0.32
CA GLY A 81 8.96 -4.79 -1.69
C GLY A 81 9.59 -6.18 -1.80
N TYR A 82 10.50 -6.53 -0.89
CA TYR A 82 11.30 -7.74 -1.05
C TYR A 82 11.00 -8.85 -0.04
N ARG A 83 10.31 -8.54 1.06
CA ARG A 83 9.98 -9.55 2.06
C ARG A 83 8.55 -10.01 1.89
N SER A 84 8.30 -11.30 2.13
CA SER A 84 6.96 -11.84 2.14
C SER A 84 6.31 -11.63 3.50
N SER A 85 5.03 -11.27 3.52
CA SER A 85 4.25 -11.19 4.75
C SER A 85 4.02 -12.56 5.40
N ARG A 86 4.38 -13.64 4.71
CA ARG A 86 4.31 -15.00 5.29
C ARG A 86 5.31 -15.19 6.41
N VAL A 87 6.46 -14.51 6.33
CA VAL A 87 7.57 -14.73 7.28
C VAL A 87 7.71 -13.64 8.32
N ALA A 88 7.13 -12.47 8.10
CA ALA A 88 7.30 -11.36 9.04
C ALA A 88 6.17 -10.35 8.92
N ASP A 89 5.84 -9.70 10.05
CA ASP A 89 5.02 -8.50 10.06
C ASP A 89 5.90 -7.33 9.62
N LYS A 90 5.68 -6.86 8.40
CA LYS A 90 6.49 -5.79 7.82
C LYS A 90 6.30 -4.44 8.51
N PHE A 91 5.22 -4.27 9.27
CA PHE A 91 4.95 -3.05 10.02
C PHE A 91 5.57 -3.05 11.41
N ALA A 92 6.08 -4.18 11.88
CA ALA A 92 6.65 -4.29 13.20
C ALA A 92 7.83 -3.33 13.37
N GLY A 93 7.83 -2.57 14.46
CA GLY A 93 8.89 -1.61 14.75
C GLY A 93 8.79 -0.30 13.97
N LEU A 94 7.79 -0.13 13.13
CA LEU A 94 7.59 1.11 12.37
C LEU A 94 6.52 1.98 13.00
N PRO A 95 6.59 3.32 12.84
CA PRO A 95 5.51 4.18 13.29
C PRO A 95 4.30 3.98 12.39
N VAL A 96 3.26 3.38 12.94
CA VAL A 96 2.01 3.10 12.22
C VAL A 96 0.82 3.52 13.05
N GLN A 97 -0.27 3.82 12.38
CA GLN A 97 -1.58 3.96 12.98
C GLN A 97 -2.55 3.04 12.24
N ARG A 98 -3.77 2.94 12.75
CA ARG A 98 -4.79 2.09 12.14
C ARG A 98 -6.00 2.92 11.74
N ASP A 99 -6.59 2.58 10.60
CA ASP A 99 -7.81 3.25 10.15
C ASP A 99 -9.04 2.68 10.90
N ALA A 100 -10.23 3.12 10.49
CA ALA A 100 -11.48 2.69 11.12
C ALA A 100 -11.73 1.19 10.99
N PHE A 101 -11.12 0.53 10.03
CA PHE A 101 -11.25 -0.92 9.81
C PHE A 101 -10.12 -1.73 10.45
N GLY A 102 -9.19 -1.07 11.11
CA GLY A 102 -8.07 -1.71 11.78
C GLY A 102 -6.85 -1.94 10.90
N ASN A 103 -6.88 -1.51 9.64
CA ASN A 103 -5.77 -1.68 8.74
C ASN A 103 -4.62 -0.72 9.08
N PRO A 104 -3.36 -1.20 9.08
CA PRO A 104 -2.22 -0.34 9.42
C PRO A 104 -1.86 0.58 8.26
N TYR A 105 -1.45 1.80 8.59
CA TYR A 105 -0.84 2.70 7.60
C TYR A 105 0.36 3.39 8.22
N LEU A 106 1.32 3.72 7.36
CA LEU A 106 2.55 4.37 7.80
C LEU A 106 2.32 5.85 8.06
N THR A 107 3.06 6.41 9.02
CA THR A 107 2.93 7.82 9.41
C THR A 107 4.20 8.62 9.19
N ASP A 108 5.36 7.96 9.11
CA ASP A 108 6.64 8.64 8.96
C ASP A 108 6.99 8.81 7.49
N ARG A 109 7.26 10.06 7.08
CA ARG A 109 7.66 10.41 5.71
C ARG A 109 6.68 9.95 4.66
N ILE A 110 5.40 10.08 4.96
CA ILE A 110 4.32 9.71 4.07
C ILE A 110 3.61 10.98 3.61
N ALA A 111 3.49 11.15 2.29
CA ALA A 111 2.88 12.34 1.71
C ALA A 111 1.36 12.36 1.92
N ALA A 112 0.72 11.17 1.85
CA ALA A 112 -0.72 11.04 2.01
C ALA A 112 -1.07 9.58 2.26
N TRP A 113 -2.26 9.33 2.79
CA TRP A 113 -2.78 7.96 2.94
C TRP A 113 -4.28 7.96 2.70
N ALA A 114 -4.80 6.78 2.40
CA ALA A 114 -6.23 6.60 2.17
C ALA A 114 -6.69 5.26 2.70
N SER A 115 -7.95 5.21 3.13
CA SER A 115 -8.65 4.01 3.52
C SER A 115 -9.61 3.64 2.39
N LEU A 116 -9.57 2.38 1.94
CA LEU A 116 -10.30 1.95 0.76
C LEU A 116 -11.10 0.69 1.03
N LYS A 117 -12.19 0.52 0.30
CA LYS A 117 -12.98 -0.72 0.26
C LYS A 117 -12.84 -1.38 -1.09
N VAL A 118 -12.75 -2.70 -1.08
CA VAL A 118 -12.74 -3.49 -2.31
C VAL A 118 -14.17 -3.61 -2.83
N THR A 119 -14.38 -3.29 -4.10
CA THR A 119 -15.68 -3.43 -4.74
C THR A 119 -15.72 -4.51 -5.81
N GLU A 120 -14.56 -4.85 -6.37
CA GLU A 120 -14.43 -5.90 -7.37
C GLU A 120 -13.10 -6.62 -7.25
#